data_17f299995cf9ea514c5fd83b15e3c659
#
_entry.id   17f299995cf9ea514c5fd83b15e3c659
#
_cell.length_a   1.000
_cell.length_b   1.000
_cell.length_c   1.000
_cell.angle_alpha   90.00
_cell.angle_beta   90.00
_cell.angle_gamma   90.00
#
_symmetry.space_group_name_H-M   'P 1'
#
loop_
_entity.id
_entity.type
_entity.pdbx_description
1 polymer ?
#
loop_
_entity_poly.entity_id
_entity_poly.type
_entity_poly.pdbx_seq_one_letter_code
_entity_poly.pdbx_strand_id
1 'polypeptide(L)'
;MRRSDAPPRVPQPDDAFAGASPQAGFPEAPTYFDRPLLKAPHWGWNVVAYLFVGGITGGLGIVAAVARGDRAEDLRLRRAARFAGLALASASPILLISHLGRPERFLNMLRIVKFKSPMSMGVWGLLLYSGTAAGSVARELIDDGTLSRRLDRFVPPSGVLLQALLGCFMSGYTGVLLSATAIPLWGAGKRHIPAASVCSSVAGACAIASLYSALEGNMAVIGRLERLEAVASVVEMAVLGDFRRISGAYGAPMYDGPRGRRFRNVTLYGGILIPGALSILGGLFDLPPRAQKWRTIVSSLLTLAGGYVLRETLIEAGKESAANPHAAFRQPQ
;
A
#
# COMPACT_ATOMS: atom_id res chain seq x y z
N MET A 1 -29.69 61.34 -51.19
CA MET A 1 -28.40 60.62 -50.98
C MET A 1 -28.32 60.26 -49.51
N ARG A 2 -28.80 59.05 -49.08
CA ARG A 2 -28.71 58.59 -47.70
C ARG A 2 -27.55 57.56 -47.64
N ARG A 3 -26.50 57.91 -46.88
CA ARG A 3 -25.44 56.98 -46.55
C ARG A 3 -26.00 56.03 -45.49
N SER A 4 -25.91 54.73 -45.73
CA SER A 4 -26.23 53.70 -44.75
C SER A 4 -25.02 53.49 -43.84
N ASP A 5 -25.10 54.01 -42.63
CA ASP A 5 -24.13 53.73 -41.58
C ASP A 5 -24.45 52.36 -40.96
N ALA A 6 -23.99 51.29 -41.62
CA ALA A 6 -23.93 50.00 -40.97
C ALA A 6 -22.64 49.89 -40.15
N PRO A 7 -22.66 49.46 -38.89
CA PRO A 7 -21.45 49.31 -38.07
C PRO A 7 -20.53 48.25 -38.71
N PRO A 8 -19.21 48.40 -38.58
CA PRO A 8 -18.25 47.43 -39.08
C PRO A 8 -18.53 46.03 -38.47
N ARG A 9 -18.61 45.04 -39.32
CA ARG A 9 -18.81 43.63 -38.92
C ARG A 9 -17.60 43.20 -38.10
N VAL A 10 -17.80 42.77 -36.83
CA VAL A 10 -16.79 42.11 -36.04
C VAL A 10 -16.52 40.77 -36.69
N PRO A 11 -15.25 40.45 -37.05
CA PRO A 11 -14.91 39.15 -37.64
C PRO A 11 -15.29 38.02 -36.68
N GLN A 12 -16.04 37.05 -37.13
CA GLN A 12 -16.33 35.84 -36.36
C GLN A 12 -15.06 34.98 -36.31
N PRO A 13 -14.81 34.20 -35.25
CA PRO A 13 -13.65 33.32 -35.15
C PRO A 13 -13.51 32.35 -36.33
N ASP A 14 -14.58 31.99 -36.98
CA ASP A 14 -14.60 31.09 -38.14
C ASP A 14 -14.10 31.74 -39.44
N ASP A 15 -14.14 33.07 -39.53
CA ASP A 15 -13.68 33.82 -40.74
C ASP A 15 -12.14 33.82 -40.84
N ALA A 16 -11.42 33.56 -39.74
CA ALA A 16 -9.94 33.51 -39.70
C ALA A 16 -9.38 32.20 -40.28
N PHE A 17 -10.20 31.16 -40.44
CA PHE A 17 -9.78 29.84 -40.93
C PHE A 17 -10.33 29.46 -42.29
N ALA A 18 -11.16 30.29 -42.91
CA ALA A 18 -11.85 30.02 -44.18
C ALA A 18 -10.93 30.12 -45.43
N GLY A 19 -9.64 29.97 -45.32
CA GLY A 19 -8.70 30.04 -46.45
C GLY A 19 -7.47 29.17 -46.39
N ALA A 20 -7.27 28.41 -45.34
CA ALA A 20 -6.10 27.54 -45.21
C ALA A 20 -6.45 26.14 -45.76
N SER A 21 -6.18 25.90 -47.04
CA SER A 21 -6.09 24.52 -47.54
C SER A 21 -5.03 23.76 -46.74
N PRO A 22 -5.29 22.48 -46.37
CA PRO A 22 -4.28 21.67 -45.71
C PRO A 22 -3.05 21.57 -46.61
N GLN A 23 -1.95 22.24 -46.25
CA GLN A 23 -0.70 22.05 -46.96
C GLN A 23 -0.22 20.64 -46.70
N ALA A 24 -0.34 19.78 -47.69
CA ALA A 24 0.25 18.47 -47.70
C ALA A 24 1.78 18.61 -47.52
N GLY A 25 2.31 18.13 -46.41
CA GLY A 25 3.76 17.97 -46.26
C GLY A 25 4.40 18.41 -44.95
N PHE A 26 3.71 19.05 -44.03
CA PHE A 26 4.29 19.27 -42.70
C PHE A 26 3.92 18.06 -41.81
N PRO A 27 4.91 17.43 -41.12
CA PRO A 27 4.57 16.50 -40.07
C PRO A 27 3.67 17.22 -39.06
N GLU A 28 2.53 16.61 -38.72
CA GLU A 28 1.63 17.16 -37.69
C GLU A 28 2.46 17.47 -36.47
N ALA A 29 2.69 18.76 -36.21
CA ALA A 29 3.35 19.15 -34.98
C ALA A 29 2.50 18.60 -33.83
N PRO A 30 3.12 17.89 -32.85
CA PRO A 30 2.36 17.27 -31.77
C PRO A 30 1.50 18.35 -31.12
N THR A 31 0.19 18.17 -31.21
CA THR A 31 -0.78 19.12 -30.66
C THR A 31 -0.65 19.14 -29.14
N TYR A 32 -1.06 20.22 -28.50
CA TYR A 32 -1.06 20.32 -27.03
C TYR A 32 -1.88 19.19 -26.37
N PHE A 33 -2.85 18.66 -27.06
CA PHE A 33 -3.73 17.55 -26.61
C PHE A 33 -3.00 16.20 -26.54
N ASP A 34 -1.91 16.00 -27.25
CA ASP A 34 -1.14 14.74 -27.25
C ASP A 34 -0.01 14.72 -26.20
N ARG A 35 0.14 15.79 -25.42
CA ARG A 35 1.12 15.85 -24.35
C ARG A 35 0.52 15.39 -23.03
N PRO A 36 1.24 14.56 -22.22
CA PRO A 36 0.77 14.15 -20.91
C PRO A 36 0.60 15.38 -20.01
N LEU A 37 -0.64 15.58 -19.51
CA LEU A 37 -0.98 16.69 -18.59
C LEU A 37 -0.42 16.49 -17.19
N LEU A 38 -0.25 15.22 -16.79
CA LEU A 38 0.20 14.84 -15.47
C LEU A 38 1.64 14.33 -15.53
N LYS A 39 2.48 14.86 -14.67
CA LYS A 39 3.83 14.35 -14.51
C LYS A 39 3.78 13.06 -13.70
N ALA A 40 4.20 11.95 -14.30
CA ALA A 40 4.34 10.68 -13.60
C ALA A 40 5.36 10.81 -12.45
N PRO A 41 5.06 10.30 -11.25
CA PRO A 41 5.99 10.36 -10.13
C PRO A 41 7.23 9.49 -10.39
N HIS A 42 8.41 9.97 -10.00
CA HIS A 42 9.67 9.24 -10.10
C HIS A 42 9.85 8.24 -8.95
N TRP A 43 8.84 7.38 -8.70
CA TRP A 43 8.88 6.39 -7.63
C TRP A 43 9.56 5.11 -8.11
N GLY A 44 10.69 4.78 -7.52
CA GLY A 44 11.45 3.56 -7.79
C GLY A 44 11.01 2.39 -6.90
N TRP A 45 11.77 1.31 -6.97
CA TRP A 45 11.56 0.10 -6.16
C TRP A 45 11.60 0.36 -4.65
N ASN A 46 12.37 1.36 -4.20
CA ASN A 46 12.47 1.77 -2.80
C ASN A 46 11.15 2.33 -2.25
N VAL A 47 10.37 3.05 -3.07
CA VAL A 47 9.02 3.49 -2.68
C VAL A 47 8.07 2.31 -2.63
N VAL A 48 8.13 1.39 -3.61
CA VAL A 48 7.36 0.13 -3.59
C VAL A 48 7.64 -0.65 -2.32
N ALA A 49 8.92 -0.85 -1.98
CA ALA A 49 9.35 -1.54 -0.78
C ALA A 49 8.91 -0.80 0.50
N TYR A 50 9.01 0.53 0.54
CA TYR A 50 8.51 1.34 1.65
C TYR A 50 6.99 1.17 1.87
N LEU A 51 6.19 1.23 0.81
CA LEU A 51 4.75 1.05 0.90
C LEU A 51 4.38 -0.37 1.35
N PHE A 52 5.13 -1.36 0.94
CA PHE A 52 4.96 -2.75 1.34
C PHE A 52 5.34 -2.95 2.82
N VAL A 53 6.57 -2.60 3.20
CA VAL A 53 7.10 -2.74 4.56
C VAL A 53 6.29 -1.91 5.55
N GLY A 54 6.01 -0.64 5.23
CA GLY A 54 5.22 0.25 6.09
C GLY A 54 3.79 -0.24 6.31
N GLY A 55 3.17 -0.84 5.28
CA GLY A 55 1.86 -1.46 5.43
C GLY A 55 1.90 -2.65 6.40
N ILE A 56 2.82 -3.60 6.19
CA ILE A 56 2.99 -4.78 7.06
C ILE A 56 3.33 -4.36 8.50
N THR A 57 4.16 -3.32 8.68
CA THR A 57 4.45 -2.74 9.99
C THR A 57 3.16 -2.42 10.76
N GLY A 58 2.20 -1.75 10.10
CA GLY A 58 0.88 -1.48 10.66
C GLY A 58 0.10 -2.75 10.98
N GLY A 59 0.09 -3.72 10.05
CA GLY A 59 -0.55 -5.02 10.24
C GLY A 59 0.00 -5.80 11.44
N LEU A 60 1.31 -5.76 11.69
CA LEU A 60 1.92 -6.39 12.86
C LEU A 60 1.46 -5.74 14.18
N GLY A 61 1.22 -4.42 14.19
CA GLY A 61 0.59 -3.75 15.32
C GLY A 61 -0.81 -4.27 15.61
N ILE A 62 -1.60 -4.56 14.57
CA ILE A 62 -2.93 -5.18 14.69
C ILE A 62 -2.80 -6.62 15.21
N VAL A 63 -1.89 -7.43 14.64
CA VAL A 63 -1.64 -8.81 15.10
C VAL A 63 -1.24 -8.84 16.57
N ALA A 64 -0.33 -7.97 17.00
CA ALA A 64 0.08 -7.85 18.40
C ALA A 64 -1.10 -7.48 19.33
N ALA A 65 -2.04 -6.66 18.85
CA ALA A 65 -3.22 -6.27 19.62
C ALA A 65 -4.28 -7.37 19.71
N VAL A 66 -4.41 -8.21 18.69
CA VAL A 66 -5.34 -9.35 18.68
C VAL A 66 -4.81 -10.53 19.49
N ALA A 67 -3.50 -10.68 19.62
CA ALA A 67 -2.84 -11.70 20.44
C ALA A 67 -2.94 -11.36 21.94
N ARG A 68 -4.18 -11.35 22.51
CA ARG A 68 -4.47 -10.91 23.88
C ARG A 68 -4.46 -12.04 24.92
N GLY A 69 -4.30 -13.29 24.52
CA GLY A 69 -4.31 -14.42 25.45
C GLY A 69 -3.12 -14.38 26.43
N ASP A 70 -3.33 -14.95 27.62
CA ASP A 70 -2.28 -15.10 28.65
C ASP A 70 -1.52 -16.42 28.50
N ARG A 71 -1.83 -17.20 27.46
CA ARG A 71 -1.12 -18.43 27.15
C ARG A 71 0.29 -18.11 26.65
N ALA A 72 1.24 -18.98 26.97
CA ALA A 72 2.64 -18.81 26.57
C ALA A 72 2.81 -18.63 25.05
N GLU A 73 1.99 -19.30 24.23
CA GLU A 73 1.97 -19.16 22.77
C GLU A 73 1.50 -17.79 22.30
N ASP A 74 0.51 -17.19 22.97
CA ASP A 74 0.01 -15.85 22.65
C ASP A 74 1.03 -14.76 23.06
N LEU A 75 1.68 -14.96 24.20
CA LEU A 75 2.76 -14.08 24.64
C LEU A 75 3.94 -14.09 23.66
N ARG A 76 4.35 -15.28 23.19
CA ARG A 76 5.41 -15.41 22.16
C ARG A 76 5.01 -14.72 20.85
N LEU A 77 3.77 -14.96 20.37
CA LEU A 77 3.26 -14.32 19.16
C LEU A 77 3.26 -12.79 19.30
N ARG A 78 2.73 -12.28 20.40
CA ARG A 78 2.68 -10.83 20.67
C ARG A 78 4.08 -10.22 20.71
N ARG A 79 5.01 -10.88 21.40
CA ARG A 79 6.42 -10.45 21.45
C ARG A 79 7.04 -10.43 20.05
N ALA A 80 6.90 -11.49 19.28
CA ALA A 80 7.40 -11.58 17.92
C ALA A 80 6.83 -10.47 17.02
N ALA A 81 5.51 -10.24 17.06
CA ALA A 81 4.87 -9.19 16.29
C ALA A 81 5.35 -7.77 16.66
N ARG A 82 5.62 -7.50 17.96
CA ARG A 82 6.17 -6.23 18.42
C ARG A 82 7.61 -6.01 17.93
N PHE A 83 8.49 -7.01 18.06
CA PHE A 83 9.88 -6.92 17.60
C PHE A 83 9.96 -6.79 16.08
N ALA A 84 9.23 -7.61 15.34
CA ALA A 84 9.13 -7.51 13.88
C ALA A 84 8.55 -6.15 13.45
N GLY A 85 7.49 -5.70 14.13
CA GLY A 85 6.87 -4.39 13.87
C GLY A 85 7.84 -3.23 14.08
N LEU A 86 8.64 -3.25 15.13
CA LEU A 86 9.68 -2.23 15.39
C LEU A 86 10.81 -2.30 14.35
N ALA A 87 11.27 -3.51 13.99
CA ALA A 87 12.32 -3.68 12.99
C ALA A 87 11.88 -3.13 11.61
N LEU A 88 10.65 -3.46 11.17
CA LEU A 88 10.11 -2.95 9.92
C LEU A 88 9.78 -1.45 9.99
N ALA A 89 9.32 -0.95 11.15
CA ALA A 89 9.13 0.48 11.39
C ALA A 89 10.43 1.26 11.25
N SER A 90 11.55 0.68 11.72
CA SER A 90 12.89 1.28 11.59
C SER A 90 13.44 1.21 10.15
N ALA A 91 13.09 0.16 9.39
CA ALA A 91 13.47 0.04 7.98
C ALA A 91 12.70 1.02 7.07
N SER A 92 11.46 1.35 7.43
CA SER A 92 10.58 2.20 6.61
C SER A 92 11.16 3.59 6.33
N PRO A 93 11.64 4.38 7.30
CA PRO A 93 12.26 5.67 7.03
C PRO A 93 13.55 5.56 6.21
N ILE A 94 14.33 4.49 6.36
CA ILE A 94 15.54 4.25 5.56
C ILE A 94 15.17 4.12 4.08
N LEU A 95 14.15 3.31 3.76
CA LEU A 95 13.64 3.16 2.41
C LEU A 95 13.07 4.48 1.85
N LEU A 96 12.35 5.24 2.68
CA LEU A 96 11.80 6.53 2.28
C LEU A 96 12.90 7.56 2.03
N ILE A 97 13.89 7.66 2.90
CA ILE A 97 15.01 8.61 2.79
C ILE A 97 15.88 8.25 1.59
N SER A 98 16.10 6.96 1.30
CA SER A 98 16.89 6.52 0.14
C SER A 98 16.29 6.95 -1.20
N HIS A 99 14.97 7.25 -1.23
CA HIS A 99 14.30 7.80 -2.41
C HIS A 99 14.52 9.31 -2.59
N LEU A 100 14.84 10.02 -1.51
CA LEU A 100 15.03 11.46 -1.56
C LEU A 100 16.41 11.77 -2.15
N GLY A 101 16.47 12.53 -3.23
CA GLY A 101 17.74 12.97 -3.82
C GLY A 101 18.61 13.81 -2.86
N ARG A 102 18.00 14.38 -1.81
CA ARG A 102 18.66 15.13 -0.73
C ARG A 102 18.08 14.68 0.61
N PRO A 103 18.76 13.79 1.35
CA PRO A 103 18.30 13.23 2.60
C PRO A 103 17.98 14.27 3.69
N GLU A 104 18.71 15.39 3.71
CA GLU A 104 18.52 16.45 4.70
C GLU A 104 17.10 17.06 4.66
N ARG A 105 16.45 17.01 3.50
CA ARG A 105 15.07 17.49 3.33
C ARG A 105 14.04 16.71 4.12
N PHE A 106 14.37 15.48 4.53
CA PHE A 106 13.52 14.69 5.39
C PHE A 106 13.25 15.39 6.73
N LEU A 107 14.28 16.02 7.32
CA LEU A 107 14.14 16.76 8.58
C LEU A 107 13.16 17.94 8.46
N ASN A 108 13.03 18.55 7.29
CA ASN A 108 12.07 19.62 7.08
C ASN A 108 10.61 19.13 7.13
N MET A 109 10.35 17.84 6.84
CA MET A 109 9.01 17.26 6.95
C MET A 109 8.60 17.07 8.43
N LEU A 110 9.57 16.99 9.36
CA LEU A 110 9.33 16.86 10.80
C LEU A 110 9.09 18.20 11.50
N ARG A 111 9.41 19.34 10.85
CA ARG A 111 9.25 20.68 11.47
C ARG A 111 7.81 21.16 11.50
N ILE A 112 6.98 20.76 10.56
CA ILE A 112 5.64 21.31 10.36
C ILE A 112 4.65 20.17 10.14
N VAL A 113 3.61 20.11 10.98
CA VAL A 113 2.46 19.21 10.79
C VAL A 113 1.46 19.88 9.86
N LYS A 114 1.24 19.28 8.67
CA LYS A 114 0.21 19.74 7.71
C LYS A 114 -0.86 18.69 7.57
N PHE A 115 -1.99 18.86 8.27
CA PHE A 115 -3.11 17.89 8.24
C PHE A 115 -3.73 17.71 6.85
N LYS A 116 -3.63 18.70 5.97
CA LYS A 116 -4.12 18.62 4.58
C LYS A 116 -3.13 17.93 3.62
N SER A 117 -1.91 17.63 4.06
CA SER A 117 -0.89 16.98 3.25
C SER A 117 -0.79 15.50 3.62
N PRO A 118 -1.16 14.57 2.71
CA PRO A 118 -1.03 13.13 2.96
C PRO A 118 0.41 12.74 3.33
N MET A 119 1.41 13.30 2.66
CA MET A 119 2.82 13.02 2.94
C MET A 119 3.21 13.43 4.38
N SER A 120 2.79 14.62 4.84
CA SER A 120 3.05 15.05 6.22
C SER A 120 2.36 14.11 7.23
N MET A 121 1.10 13.76 6.98
CA MET A 121 0.35 12.83 7.84
C MET A 121 1.03 11.46 7.94
N GLY A 122 1.58 10.95 6.84
CA GLY A 122 2.29 9.67 6.84
C GLY A 122 3.59 9.69 7.64
N VAL A 123 4.39 10.74 7.51
CA VAL A 123 5.65 10.88 8.26
C VAL A 123 5.36 10.95 9.76
N TRP A 124 4.37 11.74 10.18
CA TRP A 124 3.98 11.85 11.58
C TRP A 124 3.31 10.57 12.10
N GLY A 125 2.49 9.91 11.28
CA GLY A 125 1.91 8.60 11.61
C GLY A 125 2.98 7.53 11.81
N LEU A 126 3.98 7.48 10.94
CA LEU A 126 5.11 6.56 11.08
C LEU A 126 5.93 6.85 12.35
N LEU A 127 6.17 8.13 12.67
CA LEU A 127 6.90 8.53 13.87
C LEU A 127 6.15 8.11 15.14
N LEU A 128 4.85 8.39 15.20
CA LEU A 128 4.00 8.00 16.34
C LEU A 128 3.92 6.47 16.48
N TYR A 129 3.72 5.75 15.37
CA TYR A 129 3.73 4.30 15.39
C TYR A 129 5.06 3.74 15.89
N SER A 130 6.18 4.24 15.34
CA SER A 130 7.52 3.81 15.73
C SER A 130 7.79 4.06 17.23
N GLY A 131 7.35 5.21 17.77
CA GLY A 131 7.46 5.54 19.18
C GLY A 131 6.67 4.56 20.06
N THR A 132 5.41 4.23 19.68
CA THR A 132 4.60 3.26 20.44
C THR A 132 5.13 1.83 20.30
N ALA A 133 5.66 1.45 19.15
CA ALA A 133 6.31 0.15 18.93
C ALA A 133 7.57 0.02 19.78
N ALA A 134 8.43 1.06 19.78
CA ALA A 134 9.62 1.09 20.62
C ALA A 134 9.29 1.02 22.11
N GLY A 135 8.29 1.77 22.58
CA GLY A 135 7.80 1.69 23.95
C GLY A 135 7.28 0.30 24.31
N SER A 136 6.54 -0.36 23.42
CA SER A 136 6.05 -1.71 23.64
C SER A 136 7.17 -2.74 23.75
N VAL A 137 8.20 -2.64 22.90
CA VAL A 137 9.39 -3.50 22.97
C VAL A 137 10.22 -3.20 24.23
N ALA A 138 10.42 -1.92 24.55
CA ALA A 138 11.13 -1.55 25.77
C ALA A 138 10.44 -2.11 27.03
N ARG A 139 9.12 -2.09 27.08
CA ARG A 139 8.35 -2.72 28.16
C ARG A 139 8.61 -4.22 28.25
N GLU A 140 8.56 -4.95 27.15
CA GLU A 140 8.89 -6.39 27.11
C GLU A 140 10.31 -6.66 27.65
N LEU A 141 11.28 -5.81 27.29
CA LEU A 141 12.68 -5.95 27.74
C LEU A 141 12.89 -5.57 29.23
N ILE A 142 12.05 -4.72 29.78
CA ILE A 142 12.04 -4.42 31.23
C ILE A 142 11.40 -5.57 32.00
N ASP A 143 10.29 -6.11 31.49
CA ASP A 143 9.55 -7.18 32.12
C ASP A 143 10.36 -8.50 32.18
N ASP A 144 11.18 -8.78 31.15
CA ASP A 144 12.08 -9.94 31.12
C ASP A 144 13.44 -9.71 31.80
N GLY A 145 13.68 -8.50 32.34
CA GLY A 145 14.89 -8.14 33.08
C GLY A 145 16.09 -7.77 32.21
N THR A 146 15.96 -7.73 30.87
CA THR A 146 17.03 -7.32 29.95
C THR A 146 17.37 -5.83 30.12
N LEU A 147 16.33 -5.00 30.30
CA LEU A 147 16.46 -3.57 30.57
C LEU A 147 16.23 -3.27 32.07
N SER A 148 16.92 -2.26 32.58
CA SER A 148 16.79 -1.84 33.98
C SER A 148 15.37 -1.31 34.27
N ARG A 149 14.77 -1.78 35.37
CA ARG A 149 13.48 -1.27 35.90
C ARG A 149 13.48 0.25 36.17
N ARG A 150 14.66 0.88 36.28
CA ARG A 150 14.76 2.34 36.40
C ARG A 150 14.23 3.08 35.18
N LEU A 151 14.20 2.43 34.03
CA LEU A 151 13.67 2.98 32.79
C LEU A 151 12.13 2.94 32.72
N ASP A 152 11.50 2.18 33.60
CA ASP A 152 10.04 1.98 33.63
C ASP A 152 9.26 3.30 33.67
N ARG A 153 9.78 4.29 34.42
CA ARG A 153 9.17 5.64 34.52
C ARG A 153 9.14 6.43 33.20
N PHE A 154 10.00 6.07 32.24
CA PHE A 154 10.08 6.75 30.94
C PHE A 154 9.33 6.02 29.84
N VAL A 155 8.97 4.76 30.07
CA VAL A 155 8.28 3.94 29.08
C VAL A 155 6.78 4.02 29.35
N PRO A 156 5.98 4.59 28.46
CA PRO A 156 4.53 4.67 28.64
C PRO A 156 3.95 3.24 28.77
N PRO A 157 2.85 3.08 29.54
CA PRO A 157 2.16 1.80 29.60
C PRO A 157 1.83 1.35 28.19
N SER A 158 1.97 0.04 27.92
CA SER A 158 1.77 -0.53 26.57
C SER A 158 0.37 -0.20 26.09
N GLY A 159 0.26 0.84 25.27
CA GLY A 159 -0.99 1.27 24.67
C GLY A 159 -1.39 0.36 23.52
N VAL A 160 -1.78 -0.90 23.84
CA VAL A 160 -2.17 -1.89 22.84
C VAL A 160 -3.23 -1.36 21.87
N LEU A 161 -4.21 -0.62 22.41
CA LEU A 161 -5.25 0.01 21.58
C LEU A 161 -4.67 1.12 20.68
N LEU A 162 -3.80 1.97 21.24
CA LEU A 162 -3.16 3.04 20.46
C LEU A 162 -2.27 2.44 19.35
N GLN A 163 -1.50 1.41 19.65
CA GLN A 163 -0.67 0.72 18.65
C GLN A 163 -1.53 0.07 17.55
N ALA A 164 -2.70 -0.51 17.90
CA ALA A 164 -3.63 -1.06 16.92
C ALA A 164 -4.23 0.02 16.03
N LEU A 165 -4.67 1.16 16.61
CA LEU A 165 -5.23 2.29 15.85
C LEU A 165 -4.19 2.89 14.89
N LEU A 166 -2.98 3.13 15.38
CA LEU A 166 -1.86 3.59 14.54
C LEU A 166 -1.48 2.52 13.51
N GLY A 167 -1.60 1.25 13.84
CA GLY A 167 -1.42 0.13 12.93
C GLY A 167 -2.44 0.13 11.79
N CYS A 168 -3.73 0.34 12.09
CA CYS A 168 -4.78 0.51 11.08
C CYS A 168 -4.49 1.72 10.18
N PHE A 169 -4.09 2.85 10.77
CA PHE A 169 -3.69 4.03 10.02
C PHE A 169 -2.54 3.71 9.05
N MET A 170 -1.44 3.13 9.54
CA MET A 170 -0.27 2.80 8.73
C MET A 170 -0.58 1.79 7.61
N SER A 171 -1.41 0.77 7.89
CA SER A 171 -1.82 -0.22 6.90
C SER A 171 -2.61 0.40 5.74
N GLY A 172 -3.49 1.37 6.04
CA GLY A 172 -4.33 2.05 5.05
C GLY A 172 -3.64 3.25 4.39
N TYR A 173 -2.71 3.89 5.10
CA TYR A 173 -2.05 5.12 4.65
C TYR A 173 -1.37 4.96 3.29
N THR A 174 -0.76 3.80 3.03
CA THR A 174 -0.11 3.53 1.75
C THR A 174 -1.09 3.68 0.58
N GLY A 175 -2.32 3.21 0.73
CA GLY A 175 -3.38 3.39 -0.26
C GLY A 175 -3.92 4.82 -0.30
N VAL A 176 -4.02 5.49 0.85
CA VAL A 176 -4.45 6.90 0.92
C VAL A 176 -3.46 7.81 0.20
N LEU A 177 -2.15 7.57 0.36
CA LEU A 177 -1.10 8.33 -0.32
C LEU A 177 -1.25 8.27 -1.85
N LEU A 178 -1.49 7.08 -2.40
CA LEU A 178 -1.75 6.89 -3.83
C LEU A 178 -3.03 7.61 -4.26
N SER A 179 -4.11 7.43 -3.51
CA SER A 179 -5.45 7.93 -3.86
C SER A 179 -5.60 9.45 -3.71
N ALA A 180 -4.68 10.11 -3.00
CA ALA A 180 -4.68 11.57 -2.80
C ALA A 180 -4.02 12.33 -3.96
N THR A 181 -3.88 11.72 -5.13
CA THR A 181 -3.25 12.30 -6.32
C THR A 181 -4.28 12.49 -7.45
N ALA A 182 -3.93 13.31 -8.43
CA ALA A 182 -4.74 13.51 -9.63
C ALA A 182 -4.54 12.41 -10.70
N ILE A 183 -3.79 11.34 -10.40
CA ILE A 183 -3.52 10.26 -11.35
C ILE A 183 -4.81 9.46 -11.57
N PRO A 184 -5.26 9.27 -12.82
CA PRO A 184 -6.59 8.73 -13.14
C PRO A 184 -6.88 7.38 -12.48
N LEU A 185 -5.97 6.42 -12.59
CA LEU A 185 -6.13 5.10 -11.98
C LEU A 185 -6.25 5.17 -10.46
N TRP A 186 -5.40 5.96 -9.79
CA TRP A 186 -5.42 6.08 -8.34
C TRP A 186 -6.61 6.91 -7.85
N GLY A 187 -6.99 7.95 -8.61
CA GLY A 187 -8.17 8.75 -8.35
C GLY A 187 -9.47 7.95 -8.43
N ALA A 188 -9.61 7.06 -9.43
CA ALA A 188 -10.74 6.13 -9.54
C ALA A 188 -10.80 5.17 -8.33
N GLY A 189 -9.63 4.81 -7.77
CA GLY A 189 -9.50 3.89 -6.65
C GLY A 189 -9.56 4.50 -5.25
N LYS A 190 -10.06 5.72 -5.04
CA LYS A 190 -10.02 6.45 -3.75
C LYS A 190 -10.47 5.65 -2.53
N ARG A 191 -11.45 4.75 -2.68
CA ARG A 191 -11.96 3.90 -1.60
C ARG A 191 -11.35 2.50 -1.63
N HIS A 192 -11.03 2.00 -2.81
CA HIS A 192 -10.60 0.62 -3.05
C HIS A 192 -9.12 0.42 -2.73
N ILE A 193 -8.25 1.33 -3.17
CA ILE A 193 -6.80 1.19 -2.95
C ILE A 193 -6.45 1.22 -1.45
N PRO A 194 -7.00 2.14 -0.62
CA PRO A 194 -6.78 2.08 0.83
C PRO A 194 -7.31 0.79 1.47
N ALA A 195 -8.51 0.34 1.09
CA ALA A 195 -9.10 -0.88 1.62
C ALA A 195 -8.28 -2.13 1.25
N ALA A 196 -7.90 -2.27 -0.02
CA ALA A 196 -7.01 -3.34 -0.47
C ALA A 196 -5.65 -3.28 0.24
N SER A 197 -5.12 -2.07 0.48
CA SER A 197 -3.85 -1.89 1.21
C SER A 197 -3.93 -2.37 2.66
N VAL A 198 -5.04 -2.11 3.37
CA VAL A 198 -5.25 -2.64 4.73
C VAL A 198 -5.29 -4.16 4.71
N CYS A 199 -6.12 -4.75 3.85
CA CYS A 199 -6.29 -6.20 3.75
C CYS A 199 -4.96 -6.90 3.45
N SER A 200 -4.26 -6.45 2.41
CA SER A 200 -2.95 -6.99 2.03
C SER A 200 -1.88 -6.80 3.11
N SER A 201 -1.95 -5.70 3.88
CA SER A 201 -1.01 -5.44 4.99
C SER A 201 -1.27 -6.38 6.16
N VAL A 202 -2.53 -6.65 6.48
CA VAL A 202 -2.92 -7.61 7.52
C VAL A 202 -2.54 -9.03 7.10
N ALA A 203 -2.82 -9.42 5.86
CA ALA A 203 -2.41 -10.72 5.32
C ALA A 203 -0.88 -10.90 5.39
N GLY A 204 -0.11 -9.91 4.94
CA GLY A 204 1.35 -9.93 5.02
C GLY A 204 1.89 -9.97 6.45
N ALA A 205 1.22 -9.31 7.40
CA ALA A 205 1.57 -9.38 8.82
C ALA A 205 1.28 -10.75 9.43
N CYS A 206 0.15 -11.36 9.07
CA CYS A 206 -0.17 -12.74 9.44
C CYS A 206 0.86 -13.72 8.86
N ALA A 207 1.26 -13.51 7.60
CA ALA A 207 2.28 -14.33 6.94
C ALA A 207 3.64 -14.25 7.66
N ILE A 208 4.12 -13.05 8.05
CA ILE A 208 5.35 -12.89 8.85
C ILE A 208 5.23 -13.57 10.21
N ALA A 209 4.11 -13.36 10.89
CA ALA A 209 3.86 -13.96 12.20
C ALA A 209 3.78 -15.49 12.13
N SER A 210 3.15 -16.04 11.09
CA SER A 210 3.06 -17.49 10.82
C SER A 210 4.42 -18.08 10.48
N LEU A 211 5.20 -17.40 9.65
CA LEU A 211 6.57 -17.80 9.29
C LEU A 211 7.45 -17.89 10.53
N TYR A 212 7.46 -16.84 11.36
CA TYR A 212 8.19 -16.83 12.62
C TYR A 212 7.72 -17.96 13.55
N SER A 213 6.40 -18.12 13.75
CA SER A 213 5.82 -19.14 14.60
C SER A 213 6.17 -20.57 14.13
N ALA A 214 6.17 -20.81 12.82
CA ALA A 214 6.58 -22.08 12.23
C ALA A 214 8.08 -22.38 12.44
N LEU A 215 8.93 -21.36 12.38
CA LEU A 215 10.37 -21.51 12.64
C LEU A 215 10.63 -21.85 14.11
N GLU A 216 9.95 -21.18 15.04
CA GLU A 216 10.04 -21.40 16.50
C GLU A 216 9.29 -22.67 16.98
N GLY A 217 8.56 -23.35 16.09
CA GLY A 217 7.76 -24.53 16.46
C GLY A 217 6.45 -24.21 17.21
N ASN A 218 6.02 -22.95 17.25
CA ASN A 218 4.76 -22.51 17.87
C ASN A 218 3.58 -22.71 16.91
N MET A 219 3.20 -23.98 16.67
CA MET A 219 2.16 -24.33 15.70
C MET A 219 0.75 -23.98 16.16
N ALA A 220 0.53 -23.81 17.48
CA ALA A 220 -0.80 -23.60 18.07
C ALA A 220 -1.47 -22.27 17.63
N VAL A 221 -0.68 -21.25 17.29
CA VAL A 221 -1.20 -19.94 16.86
C VAL A 221 -1.46 -19.85 15.35
N ILE A 222 -0.87 -20.75 14.56
CA ILE A 222 -0.88 -20.67 13.08
C ILE A 222 -2.29 -20.72 12.54
N GLY A 223 -3.14 -21.63 13.01
CA GLY A 223 -4.52 -21.72 12.53
C GLY A 223 -5.38 -20.48 12.81
N ARG A 224 -5.04 -19.67 13.82
CA ARG A 224 -5.71 -18.39 14.08
C ARG A 224 -5.22 -17.31 13.13
N LEU A 225 -3.91 -17.28 12.86
CA LEU A 225 -3.30 -16.36 11.90
C LEU A 225 -3.79 -16.63 10.48
N GLU A 226 -3.83 -17.90 10.08
CA GLU A 226 -4.35 -18.31 8.77
C GLU A 226 -5.82 -17.93 8.57
N ARG A 227 -6.67 -18.02 9.62
CA ARG A 227 -8.07 -17.55 9.54
C ARG A 227 -8.15 -16.04 9.35
N LEU A 228 -7.35 -15.26 10.07
CA LEU A 228 -7.32 -13.82 9.91
C LEU A 228 -6.79 -13.43 8.51
N GLU A 229 -5.75 -14.11 8.04
CA GLU A 229 -5.21 -13.97 6.70
C GLU A 229 -6.26 -14.28 5.63
N ALA A 230 -7.00 -15.39 5.78
CA ALA A 230 -8.04 -15.79 4.84
C ALA A 230 -9.18 -14.76 4.77
N VAL A 231 -9.64 -14.23 5.91
CA VAL A 231 -10.65 -13.17 5.94
C VAL A 231 -10.13 -11.92 5.22
N ALA A 232 -8.90 -11.48 5.53
CA ALA A 232 -8.29 -10.33 4.87
C ALA A 232 -8.17 -10.55 3.36
N SER A 233 -7.74 -11.73 2.94
CA SER A 233 -7.56 -12.10 1.52
C SER A 233 -8.88 -12.16 0.75
N VAL A 234 -9.95 -12.67 1.36
CA VAL A 234 -11.29 -12.68 0.73
C VAL A 234 -11.80 -11.25 0.53
N VAL A 235 -11.65 -10.40 1.55
CA VAL A 235 -12.04 -8.98 1.43
C VAL A 235 -11.16 -8.26 0.40
N GLU A 236 -9.85 -8.52 0.39
CA GLU A 236 -8.92 -7.97 -0.62
C GLU A 236 -9.36 -8.33 -2.03
N MET A 237 -9.68 -9.61 -2.27
CA MET A 237 -10.15 -10.09 -3.58
C MET A 237 -11.46 -9.42 -4.01
N ALA A 238 -12.42 -9.28 -3.10
CA ALA A 238 -13.68 -8.58 -3.38
C ALA A 238 -13.45 -7.12 -3.74
N VAL A 239 -12.60 -6.41 -2.97
CA VAL A 239 -12.24 -5.01 -3.22
C VAL A 239 -11.50 -4.84 -4.55
N LEU A 240 -10.54 -5.72 -4.87
CA LEU A 240 -9.81 -5.68 -6.13
C LEU A 240 -10.72 -6.04 -7.32
N GLY A 241 -11.67 -6.95 -7.14
CA GLY A 241 -12.68 -7.31 -8.12
C GLY A 241 -13.61 -6.14 -8.45
N ASP A 242 -14.06 -5.41 -7.43
CA ASP A 242 -14.89 -4.22 -7.61
C ASP A 242 -14.07 -3.06 -8.21
N PHE A 243 -12.82 -2.89 -7.74
CA PHE A 243 -11.90 -1.91 -8.33
C PHE A 243 -11.68 -2.13 -9.83
N ARG A 244 -11.56 -3.40 -10.26
CA ARG A 244 -11.47 -3.72 -11.68
C ARG A 244 -12.70 -3.25 -12.48
N ARG A 245 -13.90 -3.37 -11.89
CA ARG A 245 -15.15 -2.94 -12.54
C ARG A 245 -15.19 -1.42 -12.69
N ILE A 246 -14.87 -0.68 -11.63
CA ILE A 246 -14.99 0.78 -11.63
C ILE A 246 -13.84 1.48 -12.36
N SER A 247 -12.65 0.87 -12.39
CA SER A 247 -11.49 1.46 -13.07
C SER A 247 -11.63 1.47 -14.59
N GLY A 248 -12.44 0.58 -15.18
CA GLY A 248 -12.70 0.55 -16.60
C GLY A 248 -11.44 0.63 -17.45
N ALA A 249 -11.41 1.57 -18.41
CA ALA A 249 -10.26 1.79 -19.28
C ALA A 249 -9.00 2.28 -18.54
N TYR A 250 -9.15 2.95 -17.37
CA TYR A 250 -8.01 3.39 -16.55
C TYR A 250 -7.27 2.21 -15.91
N GLY A 251 -7.98 1.09 -15.73
CA GLY A 251 -7.43 -0.15 -15.17
C GLY A 251 -6.61 -0.97 -16.16
N ALA A 252 -6.70 -0.72 -17.46
CA ALA A 252 -6.00 -1.49 -18.48
C ALA A 252 -4.49 -1.67 -18.17
N PRO A 253 -3.73 -0.64 -17.75
CA PRO A 253 -2.32 -0.80 -17.42
C PRO A 253 -2.04 -1.78 -16.26
N MET A 254 -3.02 -2.01 -15.39
CA MET A 254 -2.92 -2.94 -14.25
C MET A 254 -3.28 -4.38 -14.62
N TYR A 255 -4.26 -4.55 -15.51
CA TYR A 255 -4.88 -5.86 -15.75
C TYR A 255 -4.45 -6.51 -17.08
N ASP A 256 -3.96 -5.73 -18.05
CA ASP A 256 -3.63 -6.18 -19.39
C ASP A 256 -2.12 -6.36 -19.59
N GLY A 257 -1.76 -7.06 -20.67
CA GLY A 257 -0.38 -7.27 -21.05
C GLY A 257 0.47 -8.11 -20.08
N PRO A 258 1.80 -7.97 -20.13
CA PRO A 258 2.71 -8.73 -19.28
C PRO A 258 2.56 -8.40 -17.78
N ARG A 259 2.32 -7.13 -17.44
CA ARG A 259 2.09 -6.69 -16.05
C ARG A 259 0.81 -7.30 -15.48
N GLY A 260 -0.27 -7.28 -16.24
CA GLY A 260 -1.54 -7.91 -15.85
C GLY A 260 -1.41 -9.42 -15.65
N ARG A 261 -0.63 -10.10 -16.49
CA ARG A 261 -0.31 -11.53 -16.27
C ARG A 261 0.47 -11.75 -14.98
N ARG A 262 1.51 -10.93 -14.70
CA ARG A 262 2.29 -11.01 -13.46
C ARG A 262 1.42 -10.74 -12.23
N PHE A 263 0.60 -9.70 -12.27
CA PHE A 263 -0.37 -9.38 -11.20
C PHE A 263 -1.32 -10.56 -10.94
N ARG A 264 -1.93 -11.10 -11.97
CA ARG A 264 -2.86 -12.23 -11.84
C ARG A 264 -2.15 -13.46 -11.28
N ASN A 265 -0.99 -13.83 -11.83
CA ASN A 265 -0.30 -15.05 -11.45
C ASN A 265 0.35 -14.96 -10.06
N VAL A 266 1.00 -13.84 -9.72
CA VAL A 266 1.75 -13.71 -8.47
C VAL A 266 0.84 -13.17 -7.35
N THR A 267 0.02 -12.13 -7.60
CA THR A 267 -0.84 -11.57 -6.55
C THR A 267 -2.09 -12.40 -6.36
N LEU A 268 -2.92 -12.59 -7.41
CA LEU A 268 -4.21 -13.25 -7.21
C LEU A 268 -4.06 -14.76 -6.97
N TYR A 269 -3.34 -15.45 -7.86
CA TYR A 269 -3.18 -16.92 -7.70
C TYR A 269 -2.14 -17.24 -6.62
N GLY A 270 -0.93 -16.72 -6.73
CA GLY A 270 0.17 -17.01 -5.81
C GLY A 270 -0.07 -16.47 -4.41
N GLY A 271 -0.45 -15.20 -4.27
CA GLY A 271 -0.51 -14.50 -2.98
C GLY A 271 -1.84 -14.62 -2.24
N ILE A 272 -2.93 -14.98 -2.93
CA ILE A 272 -4.28 -15.06 -2.32
C ILE A 272 -4.84 -16.48 -2.42
N LEU A 273 -5.01 -17.03 -3.64
CA LEU A 273 -5.75 -18.29 -3.83
C LEU A 273 -4.97 -19.50 -3.34
N ILE A 274 -3.69 -19.62 -3.67
CA ILE A 274 -2.87 -20.75 -3.25
C ILE A 274 -2.70 -20.79 -1.72
N PRO A 275 -2.34 -19.68 -1.02
CA PRO A 275 -2.31 -19.66 0.44
C PRO A 275 -3.64 -20.04 1.07
N GLY A 276 -4.75 -19.52 0.57
CA GLY A 276 -6.10 -19.87 1.02
C GLY A 276 -6.42 -21.37 0.86
N ALA A 277 -6.10 -21.94 -0.31
CA ALA A 277 -6.28 -23.38 -0.55
C ALA A 277 -5.39 -24.24 0.36
N LEU A 278 -4.13 -23.84 0.56
CA LEU A 278 -3.21 -24.54 1.47
C LEU A 278 -3.70 -24.48 2.92
N SER A 279 -4.28 -23.37 3.36
CA SER A 279 -4.86 -23.24 4.70
C SER A 279 -6.08 -24.16 4.87
N ILE A 280 -6.97 -24.22 3.88
CA ILE A 280 -8.14 -25.12 3.89
C ILE A 280 -7.67 -26.58 3.93
N LEU A 281 -6.73 -26.98 3.10
CA LEU A 281 -6.18 -28.33 3.08
C LEU A 281 -5.54 -28.70 4.42
N GLY A 282 -4.80 -27.77 5.04
CA GLY A 282 -4.22 -27.98 6.38
C GLY A 282 -5.24 -28.11 7.50
N GLY A 283 -6.46 -27.59 7.32
CA GLY A 283 -7.57 -27.76 8.25
C GLY A 283 -8.38 -29.04 8.04
N LEU A 284 -8.35 -29.58 6.81
CA LEU A 284 -9.09 -30.80 6.45
C LEU A 284 -8.28 -32.10 6.68
N PHE A 285 -6.97 -32.02 6.61
CA PHE A 285 -6.08 -33.17 6.70
C PHE A 285 -5.11 -33.02 7.86
N ASP A 286 -4.95 -34.04 8.68
CA ASP A 286 -3.93 -34.14 9.72
C ASP A 286 -2.54 -34.35 9.07
N LEU A 287 -1.87 -33.27 8.79
CA LEU A 287 -0.54 -33.30 8.20
C LEU A 287 0.54 -33.57 9.25
N PRO A 288 1.57 -34.37 8.94
CA PRO A 288 2.69 -34.53 9.85
C PRO A 288 3.38 -33.17 10.13
N PRO A 289 3.96 -32.98 11.34
CA PRO A 289 4.48 -31.67 11.77
C PRO A 289 5.46 -31.00 10.79
N ARG A 290 6.28 -31.82 10.12
CA ARG A 290 7.22 -31.32 9.10
C ARG A 290 6.47 -30.77 7.88
N ALA A 291 5.48 -31.48 7.37
CA ALA A 291 4.69 -31.03 6.23
C ALA A 291 3.88 -29.78 6.56
N GLN A 292 3.29 -29.70 7.75
CA GLN A 292 2.59 -28.51 8.23
C GLN A 292 3.54 -27.30 8.30
N LYS A 293 4.75 -27.47 8.84
CA LYS A 293 5.77 -26.42 8.88
C LYS A 293 6.10 -25.90 7.47
N TRP A 294 6.40 -26.78 6.52
CA TRP A 294 6.74 -26.39 5.15
C TRP A 294 5.56 -25.75 4.42
N ARG A 295 4.36 -26.26 4.62
CA ARG A 295 3.13 -25.67 4.08
C ARG A 295 3.00 -24.21 4.53
N THR A 296 3.15 -23.94 5.84
CA THR A 296 3.07 -22.59 6.39
C THR A 296 4.17 -21.68 5.84
N ILE A 297 5.40 -22.18 5.74
CA ILE A 297 6.53 -21.39 5.17
C ILE A 297 6.23 -21.01 3.72
N VAL A 298 5.84 -21.96 2.88
CA VAL A 298 5.53 -21.72 1.47
C VAL A 298 4.35 -20.77 1.33
N SER A 299 3.26 -21.00 2.05
CA SER A 299 2.08 -20.13 2.08
C SER A 299 2.48 -18.69 2.42
N SER A 300 3.21 -18.49 3.52
CA SER A 300 3.64 -17.16 3.97
C SER A 300 4.50 -16.43 2.94
N LEU A 301 5.45 -17.13 2.32
CA LEU A 301 6.30 -16.54 1.28
C LEU A 301 5.50 -16.13 0.03
N LEU A 302 4.53 -16.93 -0.35
CA LEU A 302 3.64 -16.63 -1.47
C LEU A 302 2.76 -15.40 -1.18
N THR A 303 2.19 -15.30 0.01
CA THR A 303 1.40 -14.12 0.45
C THR A 303 2.26 -12.85 0.44
N LEU A 304 3.49 -12.92 0.95
CA LEU A 304 4.42 -11.78 0.93
C LEU A 304 4.80 -11.36 -0.49
N ALA A 305 5.11 -12.32 -1.36
CA ALA A 305 5.42 -12.04 -2.76
C ALA A 305 4.22 -11.41 -3.50
N GLY A 306 3.02 -11.93 -3.28
CA GLY A 306 1.78 -11.38 -3.84
C GLY A 306 1.51 -9.95 -3.40
N GLY A 307 1.68 -9.67 -2.11
CA GLY A 307 1.52 -8.33 -1.53
C GLY A 307 2.54 -7.32 -2.06
N TYR A 308 3.79 -7.72 -2.29
CA TYR A 308 4.80 -6.87 -2.91
C TYR A 308 4.45 -6.53 -4.36
N VAL A 309 4.10 -7.55 -5.16
CA VAL A 309 3.74 -7.38 -6.58
C VAL A 309 2.48 -6.54 -6.73
N LEU A 310 1.53 -6.61 -5.80
CA LEU A 310 0.38 -5.71 -5.78
C LEU A 310 0.81 -4.24 -5.72
N ARG A 311 1.72 -3.87 -4.79
CA ARG A 311 2.21 -2.48 -4.65
C ARG A 311 2.97 -2.03 -5.88
N GLU A 312 3.85 -2.89 -6.39
CA GLU A 312 4.59 -2.63 -7.64
C GLU A 312 3.63 -2.37 -8.80
N THR A 313 2.64 -3.25 -8.98
CA THR A 313 1.65 -3.13 -10.05
C THR A 313 0.83 -1.84 -9.94
N LEU A 314 0.37 -1.49 -8.74
CA LEU A 314 -0.39 -0.25 -8.51
C LEU A 314 0.44 1.00 -8.86
N ILE A 315 1.72 1.02 -8.49
CA ILE A 315 2.61 2.16 -8.78
C ILE A 315 2.88 2.25 -10.27
N GLU A 316 3.30 1.17 -10.90
CA GLU A 316 3.68 1.19 -12.32
C GLU A 316 2.46 1.42 -13.23
N ALA A 317 1.31 0.83 -12.93
CA ALA A 317 0.08 1.08 -13.67
C ALA A 317 -0.41 2.54 -13.50
N GLY A 318 -0.24 3.12 -12.31
CA GLY A 318 -0.54 4.54 -12.08
C GLY A 318 0.34 5.47 -12.89
N LYS A 319 1.64 5.21 -12.96
CA LYS A 319 2.58 5.99 -13.80
C LYS A 319 2.17 5.95 -15.28
N GLU A 320 1.82 4.78 -15.78
CA GLU A 320 1.36 4.61 -17.16
C GLU A 320 0.03 5.33 -17.40
N SER A 321 -0.91 5.26 -16.43
CA SER A 321 -2.17 6.00 -16.48
C SER A 321 -1.95 7.52 -16.50
N ALA A 322 -0.92 8.04 -15.82
CA ALA A 322 -0.56 9.46 -15.82
C ALA A 322 0.02 9.90 -17.17
N ALA A 323 0.72 9.01 -17.87
CA ALA A 323 1.32 9.28 -19.16
C ALA A 323 0.31 9.28 -20.32
N ASN A 324 -0.91 8.77 -20.11
CA ASN A 324 -1.96 8.73 -21.13
C ASN A 324 -2.79 10.01 -21.14
N PRO A 325 -2.69 10.89 -22.19
CA PRO A 325 -3.41 12.14 -22.26
C PRO A 325 -4.93 11.96 -22.21
N HIS A 326 -5.46 10.95 -22.91
CA HIS A 326 -6.88 10.67 -22.99
C HIS A 326 -7.50 10.22 -21.66
N ALA A 327 -6.69 9.61 -20.77
CA ALA A 327 -7.13 9.21 -19.45
C ALA A 327 -7.36 10.43 -18.54
N ALA A 328 -6.57 11.49 -18.69
CA ALA A 328 -6.67 12.70 -17.86
C ALA A 328 -7.96 13.49 -18.09
N PHE A 329 -8.50 13.49 -19.32
CA PHE A 329 -9.71 14.24 -19.69
C PHE A 329 -11.02 13.53 -19.36
N ARG A 330 -11.01 12.22 -19.11
CA ARG A 330 -12.22 11.42 -18.88
C ARG A 330 -12.48 11.09 -17.41
N GLN A 331 -11.89 11.82 -16.46
CA GLN A 331 -12.15 11.58 -15.04
C GLN A 331 -13.65 11.75 -14.74
N PRO A 332 -14.34 10.76 -14.18
CA PRO A 332 -15.68 10.98 -13.63
C PRO A 332 -15.55 11.95 -12.44
N GLN A 333 -16.38 12.96 -12.45
CA GLN A 333 -16.52 13.94 -11.34
C GLN A 333 -17.02 13.27 -10.06
#